data_37ae0ef37bc167054273e6e194d62928
#
_entry.id   37ae0ef37bc167054273e6e194d62928
#
_cell.length_a   1.000
_cell.length_b   1.000
_cell.length_c   1.000
_cell.angle_alpha   90.00
_cell.angle_beta   90.00
_cell.angle_gamma   90.00
#
_symmetry.space_group_name_H-M   'P 1'
#
loop_
_entity.id
_entity.type
_entity.pdbx_description
1 polymer ?
#
loop_
_entity_poly.entity_id
_entity_poly.type
_entity_poly.pdbx_seq_one_letter_code
_entity_poly.pdbx_strand_id
1 'polypeptide(L)'
;DYRNYGSAYTGQTASPGYYSNLLTKYGIRTEVTATPRTSAERYTFPEGTGHILLNLGEGLTNESGAWVRRVSDTEVEGMKLLGTFCYNPQAVFPVYFVMRVSKRPAATGFWKKQPPKQGVEAEWDKDAGNYKLYTQYGKDIAGDDVGVWFSYDMQPGEQVEVRMGVSFVSAENARLNLEAEQQG
;
A
#
# COMPACT_ATOMS: atom_id res chain seq x y z
N ASP A 1 4.88 8.77 8.01
CA ASP A 1 5.13 9.86 7.09
C ASP A 1 6.08 9.37 5.98
N TYR A 2 5.71 9.57 4.73
CA TYR A 2 6.50 9.18 3.55
C TYR A 2 7.92 9.76 3.57
N ARG A 3 8.14 10.88 4.22
CA ARG A 3 9.46 11.49 4.39
C ARG A 3 10.45 10.60 5.14
N ASN A 4 9.96 9.72 5.99
CA ASN A 4 10.81 8.81 6.77
C ASN A 4 11.28 7.61 5.96
N TYR A 5 10.45 7.12 5.03
CA TYR A 5 10.77 5.96 4.19
C TYR A 5 10.97 6.31 2.69
N GLY A 6 10.87 7.58 2.33
CA GLY A 6 11.18 8.03 0.99
C GLY A 6 12.63 7.76 0.60
N SER A 7 12.88 7.58 -0.68
CA SER A 7 14.20 7.37 -1.27
C SER A 7 14.38 8.24 -2.51
N ALA A 8 15.58 8.76 -2.70
CA ALA A 8 16.00 9.19 -4.02
C ALA A 8 16.07 7.96 -4.95
N TYR A 9 16.01 8.21 -6.24
CA TYR A 9 16.05 7.14 -7.25
C TYR A 9 16.96 7.50 -8.42
N THR A 10 17.38 6.47 -9.16
CA THR A 10 18.22 6.58 -10.35
C THR A 10 17.88 5.48 -11.35
N GLY A 11 18.50 5.48 -12.51
CA GLY A 11 18.35 4.40 -13.49
C GLY A 11 16.92 4.25 -14.00
N GLN A 12 16.23 5.37 -14.19
CA GLN A 12 14.85 5.35 -14.69
C GLN A 12 14.78 4.82 -16.12
N THR A 13 13.80 3.99 -16.36
CA THR A 13 13.36 3.59 -17.70
C THR A 13 11.86 3.70 -17.77
N ALA A 14 11.33 4.32 -18.80
CA ALA A 14 9.90 4.45 -19.05
C ALA A 14 9.58 4.13 -20.51
N SER A 15 8.53 3.35 -20.69
CA SER A 15 7.89 3.11 -21.99
C SER A 15 6.38 2.97 -21.78
N PRO A 16 5.55 3.03 -22.82
CA PRO A 16 4.12 2.81 -22.65
C PRO A 16 3.86 1.50 -21.91
N GLY A 17 3.14 1.59 -20.78
CA GLY A 17 2.79 0.43 -19.94
C GLY A 17 3.92 -0.11 -19.05
N TYR A 18 5.10 0.48 -19.01
CA TYR A 18 6.19 0.01 -18.17
C TYR A 18 7.02 1.16 -17.60
N TYR A 19 7.34 1.05 -16.30
CA TYR A 19 8.28 1.95 -15.63
C TYR A 19 9.21 1.17 -14.71
N SER A 20 10.47 1.58 -14.61
CA SER A 20 11.40 1.04 -13.61
C SER A 20 12.36 2.09 -13.09
N ASN A 21 12.86 1.88 -11.87
CA ASN A 21 13.91 2.66 -11.25
C ASN A 21 14.68 1.85 -10.19
N LEU A 22 15.74 2.43 -9.65
CA LEU A 22 16.47 1.95 -8.48
C LEU A 22 16.30 2.95 -7.34
N LEU A 23 15.70 2.52 -6.24
CA LEU A 23 15.61 3.28 -4.99
C LEU A 23 16.95 3.26 -4.28
N THR A 24 17.70 4.37 -4.35
CA THR A 24 19.13 4.39 -3.98
C THR A 24 19.39 4.22 -2.49
N LYS A 25 18.47 4.70 -1.63
CA LYS A 25 18.57 4.54 -0.17
C LYS A 25 18.52 3.07 0.27
N TYR A 26 17.78 2.25 -0.47
CA TYR A 26 17.51 0.86 -0.08
C TYR A 26 18.14 -0.16 -1.02
N GLY A 27 18.67 0.26 -2.14
CA GLY A 27 19.19 -0.65 -3.17
C GLY A 27 18.11 -1.52 -3.83
N ILE A 28 16.85 -1.07 -3.80
CA ILE A 28 15.70 -1.83 -4.32
C ILE A 28 15.41 -1.37 -5.74
N ARG A 29 15.45 -2.32 -6.69
CA ARG A 29 14.94 -2.09 -8.03
C ARG A 29 13.43 -2.25 -8.04
N THR A 30 12.74 -1.28 -8.61
CA THR A 30 11.28 -1.32 -8.79
C THR A 30 10.92 -1.37 -10.25
N GLU A 31 9.92 -2.16 -10.59
CA GLU A 31 9.34 -2.30 -11.92
C GLU A 31 7.82 -2.26 -11.78
N VAL A 32 7.17 -1.50 -12.63
CA VAL A 32 5.70 -1.30 -12.56
C VAL A 32 5.09 -1.39 -13.94
N THR A 33 3.99 -2.09 -14.05
CA THR A 33 3.11 -2.10 -15.22
C THR A 33 1.66 -2.04 -14.80
N ALA A 34 0.77 -1.67 -15.69
CA ALA A 34 -0.65 -1.56 -15.41
C ALA A 34 -1.50 -1.95 -16.61
N THR A 35 -2.68 -2.43 -16.33
CA THR A 35 -3.81 -2.61 -17.26
C THR A 35 -4.92 -1.62 -16.88
N PRO A 36 -6.07 -1.57 -17.55
CA PRO A 36 -7.13 -0.61 -17.21
C PRO A 36 -7.62 -0.65 -15.76
N ARG A 37 -7.56 -1.81 -15.09
CA ARG A 37 -8.12 -2.00 -13.74
C ARG A 37 -7.17 -2.69 -12.78
N THR A 38 -5.94 -2.97 -13.20
CA THR A 38 -4.96 -3.66 -12.35
C THR A 38 -3.57 -3.04 -12.47
N SER A 39 -2.74 -3.27 -11.48
CA SER A 39 -1.28 -3.05 -11.54
C SER A 39 -0.52 -4.31 -11.19
N ALA A 40 0.68 -4.43 -11.74
CA ALA A 40 1.68 -5.40 -11.31
C ALA A 40 2.99 -4.67 -11.05
N GLU A 41 3.57 -4.96 -9.91
CA GLU A 41 4.80 -4.36 -9.44
C GLU A 41 5.78 -5.46 -9.07
N ARG A 42 7.07 -5.27 -9.38
CA ARG A 42 8.14 -6.18 -8.98
C ARG A 42 9.20 -5.39 -8.23
N TYR A 43 9.56 -5.89 -7.07
CA TYR A 43 10.59 -5.35 -6.22
C TYR A 43 11.73 -6.35 -6.10
N THR A 44 12.93 -5.99 -6.57
CA THR A 44 14.15 -6.80 -6.40
C THR A 44 14.93 -6.21 -5.25
N PHE A 45 15.14 -7.02 -4.21
CA PHE A 45 15.75 -6.59 -2.95
C PHE A 45 17.24 -6.95 -2.90
N PRO A 46 18.06 -6.18 -2.17
CA PRO A 46 19.34 -6.65 -1.68
C PRO A 46 19.15 -7.69 -0.57
N GLU A 47 20.23 -8.24 -0.06
CA GLU A 47 20.21 -9.09 1.16
C GLU A 47 19.75 -8.30 2.37
N GLY A 48 18.95 -8.93 3.22
CA GLY A 48 18.46 -8.37 4.49
C GLY A 48 16.95 -8.37 4.63
N THR A 49 16.44 -7.53 5.51
CA THR A 49 14.99 -7.42 5.72
C THR A 49 14.38 -6.45 4.71
N GLY A 50 13.49 -6.96 3.86
CA GLY A 50 12.69 -6.17 2.92
C GLY A 50 11.30 -5.89 3.46
N HIS A 51 10.74 -4.72 3.14
CA HIS A 51 9.37 -4.36 3.53
C HIS A 51 8.57 -3.87 2.34
N ILE A 52 7.30 -4.30 2.28
CA ILE A 52 6.29 -3.75 1.38
C ILE A 52 5.20 -3.13 2.24
N LEU A 53 4.84 -1.90 1.93
CA LEU A 53 3.85 -1.11 2.65
C LEU A 53 2.70 -0.75 1.71
N LEU A 54 1.47 -1.04 2.12
CA LEU A 54 0.27 -0.47 1.49
C LEU A 54 -0.28 0.62 2.40
N ASN A 55 -0.10 1.87 2.01
CA ASN A 55 -0.55 3.03 2.77
C ASN A 55 -1.89 3.54 2.23
N LEU A 56 -2.92 3.49 3.04
CA LEU A 56 -4.26 3.98 2.72
C LEU A 56 -4.55 5.35 3.35
N GLY A 57 -3.60 5.89 4.13
CA GLY A 57 -3.72 7.18 4.79
C GLY A 57 -3.34 8.37 3.92
N GLU A 58 -2.60 8.14 2.84
CA GLU A 58 -2.12 9.20 1.96
C GLU A 58 -2.69 9.07 0.55
N GLY A 59 -2.95 10.20 -0.08
CA GLY A 59 -3.46 10.26 -1.44
C GLY A 59 -3.48 11.69 -1.95
N LEU A 60 -3.85 11.88 -3.21
CA LEU A 60 -3.99 13.21 -3.83
C LEU A 60 -5.20 13.98 -3.32
N THR A 61 -6.10 13.31 -2.62
CA THR A 61 -7.31 13.91 -2.08
C THR A 61 -7.30 13.82 -0.56
N ASN A 62 -7.96 14.76 0.11
CA ASN A 62 -8.02 14.83 1.57
C ASN A 62 -9.17 14.01 2.17
N GLU A 63 -9.70 13.05 1.42
CA GLU A 63 -10.81 12.23 1.89
C GLU A 63 -10.37 11.25 2.96
N SER A 64 -11.12 11.26 4.04
CA SER A 64 -10.93 10.35 5.17
C SER A 64 -11.76 9.09 4.99
N GLY A 65 -11.22 7.98 5.45
CA GLY A 65 -11.91 6.72 5.49
C GLY A 65 -11.28 5.66 4.59
N ALA A 66 -10.78 4.64 5.25
CA ALA A 66 -10.28 3.44 4.61
C ALA A 66 -10.50 2.23 5.51
N TRP A 67 -10.51 1.06 4.94
CA TRP A 67 -10.37 -0.19 5.65
C TRP A 67 -9.55 -1.18 4.85
N VAL A 68 -8.87 -2.07 5.55
CA VAL A 68 -8.15 -3.19 4.96
C VAL A 68 -8.29 -4.42 5.83
N ARG A 69 -8.50 -5.58 5.22
CA ARG A 69 -8.52 -6.87 5.90
C ARG A 69 -7.60 -7.88 5.23
N ARG A 70 -7.05 -8.77 6.01
CA ARG A 70 -6.27 -9.89 5.54
C ARG A 70 -7.21 -11.05 5.16
N VAL A 71 -7.14 -11.47 3.91
CA VAL A 71 -7.87 -12.62 3.36
C VAL A 71 -7.06 -13.90 3.55
N SER A 72 -5.75 -13.80 3.28
CA SER A 72 -4.78 -14.90 3.49
C SER A 72 -3.42 -14.35 3.91
N ASP A 73 -2.41 -15.20 4.00
CA ASP A 73 -1.04 -14.76 4.27
C ASP A 73 -0.45 -13.89 3.16
N THR A 74 -1.00 -14.00 1.94
CA THR A 74 -0.50 -13.31 0.74
C THR A 74 -1.54 -12.41 0.07
N GLU A 75 -2.73 -12.28 0.65
CA GLU A 75 -3.80 -11.47 0.07
C GLU A 75 -4.45 -10.58 1.10
N VAL A 76 -4.61 -9.32 0.73
CA VAL A 76 -5.44 -8.34 1.45
C VAL A 76 -6.45 -7.72 0.50
N GLU A 77 -7.56 -7.29 1.05
CA GLU A 77 -8.57 -6.50 0.33
C GLU A 77 -9.00 -5.31 1.18
N GLY A 78 -9.56 -4.31 0.55
CA GLY A 78 -9.99 -3.13 1.27
C GLY A 78 -10.67 -2.10 0.41
N MET A 79 -10.79 -0.90 0.99
CA MET A 79 -11.40 0.25 0.35
C MET A 79 -10.75 1.53 0.87
N LYS A 80 -10.62 2.51 0.00
CA LYS A 80 -10.25 3.89 0.32
C LYS A 80 -11.30 4.82 -0.27
N LEU A 81 -11.78 5.77 0.54
CA LEU A 81 -12.55 6.89 0.02
C LEU A 81 -11.62 7.86 -0.72
N LEU A 82 -12.00 8.20 -1.92
CA LEU A 82 -11.39 9.24 -2.75
C LEU A 82 -12.43 10.27 -3.11
N GLY A 83 -11.99 11.48 -3.43
CA GLY A 83 -12.94 12.52 -3.81
C GLY A 83 -12.30 13.89 -3.92
N THR A 84 -13.16 14.91 -3.94
CA THR A 84 -12.78 16.33 -3.99
C THR A 84 -11.88 16.72 -5.18
N PHE A 85 -11.83 15.90 -6.21
CA PHE A 85 -11.16 16.27 -7.46
C PHE A 85 -11.81 17.50 -8.09
N CYS A 86 -11.00 18.40 -8.61
CA CYS A 86 -11.44 19.60 -9.30
C CYS A 86 -12.39 20.48 -8.48
N TYR A 87 -12.13 20.59 -7.18
CA TYR A 87 -12.91 21.43 -6.26
C TYR A 87 -14.38 21.03 -6.12
N ASN A 88 -14.76 19.80 -6.44
CA ASN A 88 -16.10 19.28 -6.19
C ASN A 88 -16.17 18.58 -4.82
N PRO A 89 -16.60 19.26 -3.75
CA PRO A 89 -16.60 18.69 -2.40
C PRO A 89 -17.63 17.56 -2.20
N GLN A 90 -18.51 17.36 -3.18
CA GLN A 90 -19.55 16.31 -3.12
C GLN A 90 -19.15 15.03 -3.86
N ALA A 91 -18.08 15.07 -4.64
CA ALA A 91 -17.61 13.90 -5.40
C ALA A 91 -16.75 12.98 -4.55
N VAL A 92 -17.34 12.37 -3.53
CA VAL A 92 -16.69 11.33 -2.70
C VAL A 92 -17.18 9.95 -3.13
N PHE A 93 -16.25 9.04 -3.40
CA PHE A 93 -16.56 7.70 -3.86
C PHE A 93 -15.56 6.67 -3.33
N PRO A 94 -15.98 5.43 -3.09
CA PRO A 94 -15.09 4.36 -2.68
C PRO A 94 -14.31 3.82 -3.87
N VAL A 95 -13.03 3.50 -3.64
CA VAL A 95 -12.24 2.62 -4.50
C VAL A 95 -11.90 1.38 -3.69
N TYR A 96 -12.42 0.25 -4.13
CA TYR A 96 -12.12 -1.06 -3.57
C TYR A 96 -10.90 -1.64 -4.25
N PHE A 97 -10.13 -2.42 -3.51
CA PHE A 97 -8.95 -3.10 -4.03
C PHE A 97 -8.82 -4.52 -3.48
N VAL A 98 -8.12 -5.34 -4.24
CA VAL A 98 -7.54 -6.60 -3.81
C VAL A 98 -6.07 -6.57 -4.18
N MET A 99 -5.19 -6.84 -3.23
CA MET A 99 -3.75 -6.89 -3.42
C MET A 99 -3.23 -8.27 -3.05
N ARG A 100 -2.40 -8.84 -3.93
CA ARG A 100 -1.69 -10.11 -3.73
C ARG A 100 -0.19 -9.88 -3.77
N VAL A 101 0.53 -10.57 -2.88
CA VAL A 101 2.00 -10.65 -2.90
C VAL A 101 2.42 -12.06 -3.30
N SER A 102 3.46 -12.16 -4.11
CA SER A 102 3.91 -13.44 -4.68
C SER A 102 4.60 -14.36 -3.68
N LYS A 103 5.07 -13.80 -2.55
CA LYS A 103 5.82 -14.54 -1.52
C LYS A 103 5.13 -14.38 -0.17
N ARG A 104 5.03 -15.49 0.59
CA ARG A 104 4.57 -15.44 1.98
C ARG A 104 5.54 -14.60 2.81
N PRO A 105 5.06 -13.57 3.53
CA PRO A 105 5.90 -12.77 4.38
C PRO A 105 6.35 -13.53 5.64
N ALA A 106 7.52 -13.19 6.16
CA ALA A 106 7.99 -13.64 7.46
C ALA A 106 7.16 -13.04 8.60
N ALA A 107 6.73 -11.78 8.42
CA ALA A 107 5.81 -11.11 9.33
C ALA A 107 4.91 -10.14 8.57
N THR A 108 3.72 -9.89 9.10
CA THR A 108 2.75 -8.93 8.56
C THR A 108 1.92 -8.33 9.68
N GLY A 109 1.38 -7.15 9.45
CA GLY A 109 0.50 -6.48 10.41
C GLY A 109 -0.08 -5.21 9.82
N PHE A 110 -0.83 -4.51 10.65
CA PHE A 110 -1.47 -3.25 10.29
C PHE A 110 -0.84 -2.10 11.07
N TRP A 111 -1.01 -0.89 10.57
CA TRP A 111 -0.81 0.32 11.37
C TRP A 111 -2.04 1.21 11.32
N LYS A 112 -2.16 2.05 12.32
CA LYS A 112 -3.18 3.09 12.40
C LYS A 112 -2.60 4.29 13.09
N LYS A 113 -2.78 5.47 12.51
CA LYS A 113 -2.52 6.71 13.19
C LYS A 113 -3.50 6.89 14.35
N GLN A 114 -2.97 7.17 15.52
CA GLN A 114 -3.81 7.43 16.67
C GLN A 114 -4.36 8.85 16.58
N PRO A 115 -5.68 9.05 16.76
CA PRO A 115 -6.23 10.39 16.87
C PRO A 115 -5.65 11.08 18.12
N PRO A 116 -5.47 12.40 18.10
CA PRO A 116 -5.10 13.15 19.29
C PRO A 116 -6.14 12.85 20.40
N LYS A 117 -5.66 12.61 21.61
CA LYS A 117 -6.54 12.47 22.77
C LYS A 117 -7.20 13.81 23.05
N GLN A 118 -8.52 13.83 23.06
CA GLN A 118 -9.29 15.04 23.35
C GLN A 118 -8.93 15.59 24.74
N GLY A 119 -8.62 16.88 24.83
CA GLY A 119 -8.29 17.55 26.10
C GLY A 119 -6.85 17.36 26.61
N VAL A 120 -6.00 16.69 25.86
CA VAL A 120 -4.56 16.64 26.13
C VAL A 120 -3.87 17.41 25.02
N GLU A 121 -3.28 18.56 25.33
CA GLU A 121 -2.21 19.14 24.53
C GLU A 121 -1.02 18.18 24.61
N ALA A 122 -1.07 17.15 23.82
CA ALA A 122 0.10 16.34 23.63
C ALA A 122 1.04 17.17 22.78
N GLU A 123 2.21 17.50 23.28
CA GLU A 123 3.38 17.70 22.43
C GLU A 123 3.64 16.36 21.74
N TRP A 124 2.88 16.17 20.67
CA TRP A 124 3.09 15.04 19.83
C TRP A 124 4.38 15.28 19.08
N ASP A 125 5.28 14.35 19.18
CA ASP A 125 6.42 14.31 18.29
C ASP A 125 5.88 14.21 16.85
N LYS A 126 5.80 15.36 16.20
CA LYS A 126 5.29 15.49 14.83
C LYS A 126 6.13 14.68 13.84
N ASP A 127 7.36 14.35 14.21
CA ASP A 127 8.31 13.64 13.37
C ASP A 127 8.27 12.12 13.59
N ALA A 128 7.89 11.65 14.77
CA ALA A 128 7.80 10.22 15.06
C ALA A 128 6.51 9.56 14.56
N GLY A 129 5.50 10.34 14.20
CA GLY A 129 4.19 9.82 13.76
C GLY A 129 3.52 8.95 14.81
N ASN A 130 2.31 9.28 15.20
CA ASN A 130 1.58 8.58 16.25
C ASN A 130 0.91 7.31 15.73
N TYR A 131 1.71 6.41 15.16
CA TYR A 131 1.22 5.16 14.63
C TYR A 131 1.32 4.05 15.66
N LYS A 132 0.26 3.28 15.78
CA LYS A 132 0.26 2.04 16.53
C LYS A 132 0.33 0.87 15.56
N LEU A 133 1.29 -0.03 15.79
CA LEU A 133 1.42 -1.27 15.06
C LEU A 133 0.56 -2.35 15.71
N TYR A 134 -0.20 -3.05 14.89
CA TYR A 134 -1.05 -4.17 15.28
C TYR A 134 -0.49 -5.43 14.65
N THR A 135 0.29 -6.19 15.40
CA THR A 135 0.99 -7.39 14.93
C THR A 135 0.24 -8.68 15.26
N GLN A 136 -0.63 -8.66 16.27
CA GLN A 136 -1.26 -9.85 16.81
C GLN A 136 -2.80 -9.80 16.79
N TYR A 137 -3.40 -8.67 16.49
CA TYR A 137 -4.85 -8.49 16.61
C TYR A 137 -5.52 -8.19 15.28
N GLY A 138 -6.63 -8.90 15.09
CA GLY A 138 -7.59 -8.58 14.06
C GLY A 138 -7.23 -9.13 12.69
N LYS A 139 -8.30 -9.40 11.97
CA LYS A 139 -8.21 -9.71 10.55
C LYS A 139 -8.32 -8.43 9.71
N ASP A 140 -8.72 -7.34 10.34
CA ASP A 140 -9.01 -6.07 9.65
C ASP A 140 -8.72 -4.85 10.52
N ILE A 141 -8.62 -3.71 9.89
CA ILE A 141 -8.50 -2.38 10.50
C ILE A 141 -9.21 -1.34 9.64
N ALA A 142 -9.80 -0.34 10.28
CA ALA A 142 -10.44 0.79 9.61
C ALA A 142 -10.05 2.12 10.27
N GLY A 143 -10.02 3.18 9.48
CA GLY A 143 -9.73 4.54 9.94
C GLY A 143 -9.30 5.45 8.81
N ASP A 144 -8.85 6.64 9.17
CA ASP A 144 -8.44 7.65 8.18
C ASP A 144 -7.03 7.42 7.65
N ASP A 145 -6.13 7.04 8.53
CA ASP A 145 -4.72 6.83 8.22
C ASP A 145 -4.32 5.43 8.71
N VAL A 146 -4.57 4.47 7.87
CA VAL A 146 -4.34 3.04 8.12
C VAL A 146 -3.55 2.43 6.98
N GLY A 147 -2.95 1.28 7.25
CA GLY A 147 -2.29 0.51 6.22
C GLY A 147 -1.87 -0.87 6.70
N VAL A 148 -1.27 -1.62 5.81
CA VAL A 148 -0.75 -2.96 6.04
C VAL A 148 0.71 -3.02 5.62
N TRP A 149 1.50 -3.79 6.35
CA TRP A 149 2.90 -4.04 6.04
C TRP A 149 3.18 -5.53 5.94
N PHE A 150 4.13 -5.86 5.07
CA PHE A 150 4.67 -7.20 4.87
C PHE A 150 6.19 -7.13 5.00
N SER A 151 6.78 -8.01 5.79
CA SER A 151 8.23 -8.10 5.98
C SER A 151 8.74 -9.45 5.48
N TYR A 152 9.90 -9.42 4.86
CA TYR A 152 10.53 -10.57 4.23
C TYR A 152 12.01 -10.65 4.63
N ASP A 153 12.51 -11.86 4.82
CA ASP A 153 13.93 -12.14 4.86
C ASP A 153 14.38 -12.43 3.43
N MET A 154 15.18 -11.52 2.86
CA MET A 154 15.55 -11.50 1.45
C MET A 154 16.99 -11.95 1.23
N GLN A 155 17.19 -12.78 0.22
CA GLN A 155 18.50 -13.07 -0.35
C GLN A 155 18.84 -12.04 -1.44
N PRO A 156 20.14 -11.84 -1.77
CA PRO A 156 20.53 -10.89 -2.82
C PRO A 156 19.83 -11.19 -4.15
N GLY A 157 19.13 -10.19 -4.70
CA GLY A 157 18.42 -10.31 -5.98
C GLY A 157 17.07 -11.02 -5.90
N GLU A 158 16.63 -11.40 -4.72
CA GLU A 158 15.31 -12.02 -4.53
C GLU A 158 14.19 -11.01 -4.80
N GLN A 159 13.10 -11.50 -5.36
CA GLN A 159 12.00 -10.67 -5.85
C GLN A 159 10.71 -10.94 -5.09
N VAL A 160 9.94 -9.87 -4.90
CA VAL A 160 8.53 -9.94 -4.50
C VAL A 160 7.71 -9.20 -5.55
N GLU A 161 6.71 -9.89 -6.10
CA GLU A 161 5.70 -9.26 -6.95
C GLU A 161 4.49 -8.86 -6.11
N VAL A 162 3.93 -7.72 -6.45
CA VAL A 162 2.67 -7.22 -5.93
C VAL A 162 1.72 -7.05 -7.10
N ARG A 163 0.53 -7.61 -7.02
CA ARG A 163 -0.53 -7.45 -8.01
C ARG A 163 -1.75 -6.87 -7.32
N MET A 164 -2.31 -5.82 -7.91
CA MET A 164 -3.48 -5.15 -7.37
C MET A 164 -4.57 -5.00 -8.42
N GLY A 165 -5.78 -5.39 -8.06
CA GLY A 165 -6.99 -5.10 -8.82
C GLY A 165 -7.81 -4.04 -8.10
N VAL A 166 -8.47 -3.17 -8.86
CA VAL A 166 -9.32 -2.11 -8.32
C VAL A 166 -10.71 -2.14 -8.94
N SER A 167 -11.69 -1.60 -8.18
CA SER A 167 -13.08 -1.44 -8.63
C SER A 167 -13.76 -0.31 -7.87
N PHE A 168 -14.67 0.39 -8.53
CA PHE A 168 -15.58 1.36 -7.89
C PHE A 168 -16.84 0.71 -7.29
N VAL A 169 -17.00 -0.62 -7.43
CA VAL A 169 -18.23 -1.33 -7.05
C VAL A 169 -18.04 -2.11 -5.76
N SER A 170 -17.04 -3.01 -5.72
CA SER A 170 -16.80 -3.86 -4.55
C SER A 170 -15.40 -4.48 -4.58
N ALA A 171 -14.94 -5.02 -3.44
CA ALA A 171 -13.72 -5.82 -3.38
C ALA A 171 -13.82 -7.11 -4.20
N GLU A 172 -15.01 -7.71 -4.29
CA GLU A 172 -15.25 -8.88 -5.14
C GLU A 172 -15.03 -8.54 -6.62
N ASN A 173 -15.56 -7.41 -7.10
CA ASN A 173 -15.30 -6.95 -8.46
C ASN A 173 -13.82 -6.59 -8.70
N ALA A 174 -13.14 -6.04 -7.70
CA ALA A 174 -11.70 -5.82 -7.78
C ALA A 174 -10.92 -7.14 -7.95
N ARG A 175 -11.36 -8.20 -7.25
CA ARG A 175 -10.82 -9.56 -7.40
C ARG A 175 -11.04 -10.12 -8.79
N LEU A 176 -12.26 -10.01 -9.30
CA LEU A 176 -12.60 -10.45 -10.67
C LEU A 176 -11.77 -9.71 -11.72
N ASN A 177 -11.55 -8.40 -11.54
CA ASN A 177 -10.69 -7.63 -12.42
C ASN A 177 -9.24 -8.13 -12.36
N LEU A 178 -8.73 -8.39 -11.16
CA LEU A 178 -7.38 -8.93 -10.96
C LEU A 178 -7.21 -10.29 -11.67
N GLU A 179 -8.16 -11.19 -11.49
CA GLU A 179 -8.15 -12.53 -12.09
C GLU A 179 -8.29 -12.50 -13.61
N ALA A 180 -9.06 -11.56 -14.14
CA ALA A 180 -9.25 -11.42 -15.59
C ALA A 180 -8.03 -10.80 -16.29
N GLU A 181 -7.34 -9.83 -15.66
CA GLU A 181 -6.31 -9.04 -16.33
C GLU A 181 -4.87 -9.45 -15.96
N GLN A 182 -4.68 -10.24 -14.91
CA GLN A 182 -3.38 -10.71 -14.40
C GLN A 182 -3.31 -12.24 -14.42
N GLN A 183 -3.69 -12.83 -15.58
CA GLN A 183 -3.55 -14.26 -15.81
C GLN A 183 -2.07 -14.61 -16.04
N GLY A 184 -1.46 -15.37 -15.14
CA GLY A 184 -0.07 -15.83 -15.23
C GLY A 184 0.57 -16.09 -13.90
#